data_2f96ee2817e7e796cb9aa15ba4da0dec
#
_entry.id   2f96ee2817e7e796cb9aa15ba4da0dec
#
_cell.length_a   1.000
_cell.length_b   1.000
_cell.length_c   1.000
_cell.angle_alpha   90.00
_cell.angle_beta   90.00
_cell.angle_gamma   90.00
#
_symmetry.space_group_name_H-M   'P 1'
#
loop_
_entity.id
_entity.type
_entity.pdbx_description
1 polymer ?
#
loop_
_entity_poly.entity_id
_entity_poly.type
_entity_poly.pdbx_seq_one_letter_code
_entity_poly.pdbx_strand_id
1 'polypeptide(L)'
;MSEMTEVKTAELEGVALDLAVALAAGWVSARLIPIITPSKTYYEVQAPSGLQLRPSTDWAQGGPLIVKYQVALVPEAHNGLQGTEMSERWYADIYYGGGQQYTTEHCNTALVAACRAIVCAEFGDTVSIPAELI
;
A
#
# COMPACT_ATOMS: atom_id res chain seq x y z
N MET A 1 -17.06 -17.59 -1.60
CA MET A 1 -15.63 -17.37 -1.93
C MET A 1 -15.54 -16.27 -2.97
N SER A 2 -14.68 -15.30 -2.72
CA SER A 2 -14.56 -14.17 -3.62
C SER A 2 -13.79 -14.52 -4.87
N GLU A 3 -14.27 -14.01 -6.00
CA GLU A 3 -13.49 -14.02 -7.20
C GLU A 3 -12.30 -13.08 -7.05
N MET A 4 -11.16 -13.46 -7.61
CA MET A 4 -9.95 -12.63 -7.57
C MET A 4 -9.81 -11.90 -8.90
N THR A 5 -9.39 -10.65 -8.82
CA THR A 5 -9.15 -9.80 -9.99
C THR A 5 -7.71 -9.32 -9.96
N GLU A 6 -7.02 -9.41 -11.08
CA GLU A 6 -5.66 -8.90 -11.19
C GLU A 6 -5.70 -7.39 -11.37
N VAL A 7 -4.94 -6.67 -10.56
CA VAL A 7 -4.90 -5.21 -10.55
C VAL A 7 -3.44 -4.76 -10.62
N LYS A 8 -3.20 -3.64 -11.29
CA LYS A 8 -1.87 -3.05 -11.30
C LYS A 8 -1.51 -2.53 -9.92
N THR A 9 -0.34 -2.90 -9.43
CA THR A 9 0.16 -2.44 -8.13
C THR A 9 0.13 -0.92 -8.02
N ALA A 10 0.46 -0.23 -9.10
CA ALA A 10 0.48 1.24 -9.12
C ALA A 10 -0.90 1.89 -8.94
N GLU A 11 -1.98 1.12 -9.05
CA GLU A 11 -3.34 1.65 -8.92
C GLU A 11 -4.00 1.27 -7.58
N LEU A 12 -3.32 0.49 -6.75
CA LEU A 12 -3.87 0.07 -5.47
C LEU A 12 -3.99 1.23 -4.50
N GLU A 13 -5.12 1.30 -3.80
CA GLU A 13 -5.34 2.27 -2.73
C GLU A 13 -6.37 1.73 -1.75
N GLY A 14 -6.50 2.39 -0.60
CA GLY A 14 -7.51 2.04 0.40
C GLY A 14 -7.37 0.61 0.90
N VAL A 15 -8.50 -0.05 1.09
CA VAL A 15 -8.56 -1.41 1.65
C VAL A 15 -7.84 -2.42 0.77
N ALA A 16 -7.92 -2.26 -0.56
CA ALA A 16 -7.21 -3.15 -1.48
C ALA A 16 -5.70 -3.07 -1.28
N LEU A 17 -5.17 -1.86 -1.12
CA LEU A 17 -3.75 -1.69 -0.84
C LEU A 17 -3.38 -2.25 0.54
N ASP A 18 -4.20 -2.01 1.56
CA ASP A 18 -3.95 -2.54 2.90
C ASP A 18 -3.91 -4.08 2.91
N LEU A 19 -4.81 -4.71 2.19
CA LEU A 19 -4.81 -6.16 2.06
C LEU A 19 -3.55 -6.65 1.34
N ALA A 20 -3.18 -6.00 0.24
CA ALA A 20 -1.99 -6.37 -0.51
C ALA A 20 -0.73 -6.25 0.35
N VAL A 21 -0.63 -5.18 1.16
CA VAL A 21 0.50 -5.00 2.09
C VAL A 21 0.51 -6.10 3.14
N ALA A 22 -0.64 -6.46 3.69
CA ALA A 22 -0.72 -7.53 4.68
C ALA A 22 -0.21 -8.85 4.09
N LEU A 23 -0.59 -9.16 2.85
CA LEU A 23 -0.10 -10.34 2.17
C LEU A 23 1.40 -10.26 1.89
N ALA A 24 1.88 -9.11 1.42
CA ALA A 24 3.29 -8.90 1.12
C ALA A 24 4.17 -8.97 2.37
N ALA A 25 3.68 -8.42 3.47
CA ALA A 25 4.42 -8.40 4.74
C ALA A 25 4.36 -9.73 5.49
N GLY A 26 3.57 -10.68 5.01
CA GLY A 26 3.45 -11.98 5.66
C GLY A 26 2.57 -11.97 6.90
N TRP A 27 1.61 -11.06 7.00
CA TRP A 27 0.65 -11.02 8.09
C TRP A 27 -0.41 -12.09 7.85
N VAL A 28 -0.02 -13.33 8.09
CA VAL A 28 -0.78 -14.53 7.67
C VAL A 28 -2.15 -14.68 8.31
N SER A 29 -2.37 -14.02 9.44
CA SER A 29 -3.66 -14.07 10.14
C SER A 29 -4.58 -12.90 9.76
N ALA A 30 -4.13 -12.01 8.88
CA ALA A 30 -4.97 -10.92 8.40
C ALA A 30 -6.10 -11.45 7.55
N ARG A 31 -7.29 -10.89 7.71
CA ARG A 31 -8.45 -11.31 6.96
C ARG A 31 -9.31 -10.11 6.56
N LEU A 32 -10.00 -10.25 5.44
CA LEU A 32 -10.94 -9.26 4.94
C LEU A 32 -12.30 -9.48 5.59
N ILE A 33 -12.80 -8.45 6.27
CA ILE A 33 -14.05 -8.52 7.03
C ILE A 33 -15.07 -7.56 6.40
N PRO A 34 -16.26 -8.05 6.02
CA PRO A 34 -17.31 -7.16 5.57
C PRO A 34 -17.94 -6.44 6.76
N ILE A 35 -18.14 -5.14 6.62
CA ILE A 35 -18.81 -4.30 7.60
C ILE A 35 -20.14 -3.88 6.99
N ILE A 36 -21.22 -4.35 7.60
CA ILE A 36 -22.57 -4.15 7.06
C ILE A 36 -23.26 -3.09 7.90
N THR A 37 -23.67 -2.01 7.25
CA THR A 37 -24.44 -0.93 7.89
C THR A 37 -25.78 -0.78 7.15
N PRO A 38 -26.76 -0.07 7.73
CA PRO A 38 -28.03 0.16 7.03
C PRO A 38 -27.90 0.87 5.69
N SER A 39 -26.85 1.67 5.50
CA SER A 39 -26.65 2.46 4.29
C SER A 39 -25.73 1.82 3.27
N LYS A 40 -24.81 0.92 3.71
CA LYS A 40 -23.83 0.34 2.78
C LYS A 40 -23.09 -0.85 3.41
N THR A 41 -22.42 -1.59 2.56
CA THR A 41 -21.45 -2.62 2.96
C THR A 41 -20.08 -2.15 2.51
N TYR A 42 -19.10 -2.22 3.40
CA TYR A 42 -17.71 -1.97 3.07
C TYR A 42 -16.82 -3.01 3.75
N TYR A 43 -15.53 -2.96 3.49
CA TYR A 43 -14.61 -4.00 3.95
C TYR A 43 -13.47 -3.40 4.74
N GLU A 44 -12.98 -4.15 5.72
CA GLU A 44 -11.78 -3.83 6.49
C GLU A 44 -10.85 -5.03 6.51
N VAL A 45 -9.55 -4.77 6.53
CA VAL A 45 -8.56 -5.80 6.80
C VAL A 45 -8.34 -5.81 8.31
N GLN A 46 -8.51 -6.97 8.94
CA GLN A 46 -8.41 -7.07 10.40
C GLN A 46 -7.49 -8.20 10.82
N ALA A 47 -6.77 -7.96 11.93
CA ALA A 47 -6.05 -9.00 12.64
C ALA A 47 -7.05 -9.88 13.44
N PRO A 48 -6.63 -11.08 13.90
CA PRO A 48 -7.52 -11.93 14.71
C PRO A 48 -8.06 -11.24 15.96
N SER A 49 -7.34 -10.26 16.51
CA SER A 49 -7.77 -9.47 17.67
C SER A 49 -8.90 -8.49 17.35
N GLY A 50 -9.23 -8.30 16.09
CA GLY A 50 -10.17 -7.27 15.65
C GLY A 50 -9.53 -5.94 15.31
N LEU A 51 -8.21 -5.81 15.51
CA LEU A 51 -7.50 -4.58 15.15
C LEU A 51 -7.58 -4.37 13.64
N GLN A 52 -8.03 -3.19 13.23
CA GLN A 52 -8.05 -2.84 11.81
C GLN A 52 -6.61 -2.64 11.31
N LEU A 53 -6.29 -3.32 10.22
CA LEU A 53 -4.98 -3.19 9.58
C LEU A 53 -5.10 -2.21 8.41
N ARG A 54 -4.45 -1.07 8.54
CA ARG A 54 -4.50 0.01 7.54
C ARG A 54 -3.14 0.69 7.39
N PRO A 55 -2.11 -0.07 7.00
CA PRO A 55 -0.76 0.48 6.89
C PRO A 55 -0.64 1.62 5.87
N SER A 56 -1.57 1.72 4.92
CA SER A 56 -1.51 2.79 3.91
C SER A 56 -1.97 4.15 4.44
N THR A 57 -2.59 4.20 5.62
CA THR A 57 -3.08 5.44 6.22
C THR A 57 -2.67 5.63 7.68
N ASP A 58 -2.16 4.60 8.33
CA ASP A 58 -1.76 4.65 9.74
C ASP A 58 -0.24 4.52 9.87
N TRP A 59 0.43 5.61 10.27
CA TRP A 59 1.88 5.62 10.43
C TRP A 59 2.37 4.64 11.49
N ALA A 60 1.58 4.36 12.51
CA ALA A 60 1.95 3.37 13.53
C ALA A 60 2.10 1.97 12.93
N GLN A 61 1.36 1.68 11.87
CA GLN A 61 1.43 0.39 11.18
C GLN A 61 2.37 0.43 9.97
N GLY A 62 2.33 1.51 9.19
CA GLY A 62 3.15 1.63 7.98
C GLY A 62 4.60 1.99 8.27
N GLY A 63 4.86 2.79 9.30
CA GLY A 63 6.20 3.20 9.64
C GLY A 63 7.18 2.06 9.87
N PRO A 64 6.84 1.07 10.71
CA PRO A 64 7.71 -0.10 10.90
C PRO A 64 8.01 -0.86 9.60
N LEU A 65 7.08 -0.89 8.66
CA LEU A 65 7.31 -1.53 7.37
C LEU A 65 8.30 -0.75 6.51
N ILE A 66 8.25 0.57 6.58
CA ILE A 66 9.23 1.42 5.88
C ILE A 66 10.65 1.11 6.37
N VAL A 67 10.80 0.94 7.68
CA VAL A 67 12.09 0.57 8.27
C VAL A 67 12.50 -0.84 7.86
N LYS A 68 11.59 -1.80 7.96
CA LYS A 68 11.88 -3.20 7.64
C LYS A 68 12.30 -3.38 6.18
N TYR A 69 11.62 -2.73 5.26
CA TYR A 69 11.90 -2.84 3.83
C TYR A 69 12.87 -1.79 3.31
N GLN A 70 13.32 -0.90 4.19
CA GLN A 70 14.28 0.17 3.85
C GLN A 70 13.81 1.00 2.66
N VAL A 71 12.56 1.46 2.74
CA VAL A 71 11.94 2.26 1.70
C VAL A 71 12.40 3.72 1.81
N ALA A 72 12.84 4.30 0.71
CA ALA A 72 13.15 5.72 0.65
C ALA A 72 11.90 6.48 0.20
N LEU A 73 11.52 7.51 0.94
CA LEU A 73 10.38 8.36 0.62
C LEU A 73 10.90 9.70 0.12
N VAL A 74 10.40 10.13 -1.04
CA VAL A 74 10.89 11.35 -1.69
C VAL A 74 9.70 12.26 -2.01
N PRO A 75 9.70 13.49 -1.50
CA PRO A 75 8.68 14.47 -1.88
C PRO A 75 8.95 15.00 -3.28
N GLU A 76 7.90 15.20 -4.06
CA GLU A 76 8.00 15.72 -5.41
C GLU A 76 8.15 17.24 -5.40
N ALA A 77 9.10 17.77 -6.17
CA ALA A 77 9.24 19.19 -6.36
C ALA A 77 8.19 19.69 -7.35
N HIS A 78 7.40 20.69 -6.94
CA HIS A 78 6.25 21.16 -7.71
C HIS A 78 6.62 21.76 -9.05
N ASN A 79 7.60 22.65 -9.08
CA ASN A 79 7.95 23.44 -10.28
C ASN A 79 9.26 23.05 -10.93
N GLY A 80 9.86 21.94 -10.50
CA GLY A 80 11.13 21.48 -11.01
C GLY A 80 12.35 22.27 -10.52
N LEU A 81 12.13 23.28 -9.68
CA LEU A 81 13.21 24.05 -9.05
C LEU A 81 13.42 23.51 -7.65
N GLN A 82 14.58 22.95 -7.41
CA GLN A 82 14.88 22.31 -6.14
C GLN A 82 14.66 23.24 -4.95
N GLY A 83 13.92 22.74 -3.97
CA GLY A 83 13.77 23.41 -2.69
C GLY A 83 12.87 24.61 -2.67
N THR A 84 12.19 24.94 -3.76
CA THR A 84 11.33 26.14 -3.81
C THR A 84 9.89 25.87 -3.44
N GLU A 85 9.29 24.83 -4.05
CA GLU A 85 7.91 24.45 -3.76
C GLU A 85 7.76 22.94 -3.87
N MET A 86 6.89 22.38 -3.03
CA MET A 86 6.60 20.94 -3.06
C MET A 86 5.15 20.76 -3.50
N SER A 87 4.89 19.69 -4.27
CA SER A 87 3.57 19.42 -4.84
C SER A 87 2.61 18.73 -3.89
N GLU A 88 3.06 18.34 -2.71
CA GLU A 88 2.35 17.49 -1.75
C GLU A 88 2.22 16.05 -2.21
N ARG A 89 2.86 15.68 -3.31
CA ARG A 89 2.90 14.31 -3.80
C ARG A 89 4.24 13.67 -3.46
N TRP A 90 4.23 12.35 -3.39
CA TRP A 90 5.38 11.57 -2.96
C TRP A 90 5.63 10.40 -3.89
N TYR A 91 6.89 9.99 -4.00
CA TYR A 91 7.23 8.71 -4.58
C TYR A 91 8.15 7.95 -3.62
N ALA A 92 8.31 6.66 -3.86
CA ALA A 92 9.13 5.79 -3.02
C ALA A 92 10.09 4.98 -3.88
N ASP A 93 11.29 4.77 -3.35
CA ASP A 93 12.27 3.86 -3.91
C ASP A 93 12.44 2.68 -2.98
N ILE A 94 12.52 1.48 -3.54
CA ILE A 94 12.80 0.27 -2.78
C ILE A 94 13.79 -0.60 -3.56
N TYR A 95 14.70 -1.24 -2.84
CA TYR A 95 15.64 -2.22 -3.40
C TYR A 95 15.22 -3.60 -2.95
N TYR A 96 15.26 -4.57 -3.87
CA TYR A 96 14.83 -5.93 -3.59
C TYR A 96 15.57 -6.92 -4.49
N GLY A 97 15.46 -8.21 -4.16
CA GLY A 97 15.85 -9.28 -5.06
C GLY A 97 17.24 -9.19 -5.69
N GLY A 98 18.29 -8.99 -4.89
CA GLY A 98 19.65 -9.00 -5.42
C GLY A 98 20.07 -7.69 -6.06
N GLY A 99 19.54 -6.57 -5.59
CA GLY A 99 19.97 -5.25 -6.02
C GLY A 99 19.08 -4.58 -7.06
N GLN A 100 17.93 -5.16 -7.33
CA GLN A 100 16.95 -4.51 -8.20
C GLN A 100 16.32 -3.34 -7.46
N GLN A 101 15.96 -2.32 -8.21
CA GLN A 101 15.33 -1.13 -7.68
C GLN A 101 13.97 -0.90 -8.36
N TYR A 102 13.00 -0.50 -7.57
CA TYR A 102 11.72 -0.04 -8.07
C TYR A 102 11.41 1.35 -7.53
N THR A 103 11.00 2.25 -8.41
CA THR A 103 10.55 3.59 -8.05
C THR A 103 9.07 3.68 -8.38
N THR A 104 8.26 4.07 -7.40
CA THR A 104 6.81 4.21 -7.64
C THR A 104 6.52 5.45 -8.47
N GLU A 105 5.31 5.50 -9.04
CA GLU A 105 4.76 6.73 -9.55
C GLU A 105 4.45 7.67 -8.38
N HIS A 106 4.19 8.95 -8.68
CA HIS A 106 3.85 9.91 -7.64
C HIS A 106 2.50 9.59 -7.04
N CYS A 107 2.42 9.63 -5.72
CA CYS A 107 1.24 9.28 -4.94
C CYS A 107 0.82 10.44 -4.06
N ASN A 108 -0.45 10.46 -3.64
CA ASN A 108 -0.98 11.53 -2.82
C ASN A 108 -0.42 11.57 -1.41
N THR A 109 0.05 10.46 -0.88
CA THR A 109 0.66 10.41 0.46
C THR A 109 1.94 9.58 0.44
N ALA A 110 2.81 9.86 1.40
CA ALA A 110 4.04 9.10 1.57
C ALA A 110 3.76 7.64 1.91
N LEU A 111 2.76 7.38 2.76
CA LEU A 111 2.41 6.00 3.13
C LEU A 111 1.91 5.20 1.94
N VAL A 112 1.08 5.78 1.09
CA VAL A 112 0.61 5.08 -0.12
C VAL A 112 1.79 4.74 -1.02
N ALA A 113 2.71 5.68 -1.21
CA ALA A 113 3.92 5.42 -2.00
C ALA A 113 4.74 4.27 -1.42
N ALA A 114 4.98 4.29 -0.10
CA ALA A 114 5.72 3.22 0.57
C ALA A 114 5.03 1.86 0.42
N CYS A 115 3.72 1.83 0.63
CA CYS A 115 2.95 0.59 0.55
C CYS A 115 2.95 0.00 -0.86
N ARG A 116 2.80 0.83 -1.88
CA ARG A 116 2.88 0.37 -3.28
C ARG A 116 4.27 -0.17 -3.61
N ALA A 117 5.32 0.46 -3.09
CA ALA A 117 6.68 -0.02 -3.28
C ALA A 117 6.86 -1.42 -2.68
N ILE A 118 6.37 -1.63 -1.47
CA ILE A 118 6.47 -2.91 -0.76
C ILE A 118 5.72 -4.00 -1.53
N VAL A 119 4.50 -3.73 -1.96
CA VAL A 119 3.70 -4.69 -2.73
C VAL A 119 4.40 -5.05 -4.03
N CYS A 120 4.94 -4.06 -4.73
CA CYS A 120 5.66 -4.31 -5.98
C CYS A 120 6.90 -5.16 -5.76
N ALA A 121 7.65 -4.91 -4.68
CA ALA A 121 8.85 -5.69 -4.37
C ALA A 121 8.53 -7.17 -4.14
N GLU A 122 7.37 -7.48 -3.55
CA GLU A 122 6.98 -8.86 -3.25
C GLU A 122 6.22 -9.53 -4.38
N PHE A 123 5.36 -8.82 -5.08
CA PHE A 123 4.45 -9.40 -6.07
C PHE A 123 4.65 -8.92 -7.50
N GLY A 124 5.42 -7.85 -7.71
CA GLY A 124 5.62 -7.30 -9.04
C GLY A 124 4.57 -6.26 -9.43
N ASP A 125 4.40 -6.06 -10.72
CA ASP A 125 3.57 -4.99 -11.28
C ASP A 125 2.08 -5.22 -11.09
N THR A 126 1.67 -6.46 -10.85
CA THR A 126 0.26 -6.81 -10.68
C THR A 126 0.09 -7.72 -9.47
N VAL A 127 -1.08 -7.67 -8.89
CA VAL A 127 -1.43 -8.51 -7.73
C VAL A 127 -2.90 -8.89 -7.83
N SER A 128 -3.25 -10.09 -7.35
CA SER A 128 -4.63 -10.56 -7.33
C SER A 128 -5.31 -10.10 -6.04
N ILE A 129 -6.44 -9.44 -6.19
CA ILE A 129 -7.22 -8.84 -5.10
C ILE A 129 -8.67 -9.32 -5.23
N PRO A 130 -9.38 -9.56 -4.12
CA PRO A 130 -10.80 -9.89 -4.19
C PRO A 130 -11.58 -8.85 -4.99
N ALA A 131 -12.41 -9.32 -5.93
CA ALA A 131 -13.12 -8.45 -6.86
C ALA A 131 -14.03 -7.43 -6.16
N GLU A 132 -14.54 -7.76 -4.97
CA GLU A 132 -15.39 -6.84 -4.22
C GLU A 132 -14.67 -5.58 -3.74
N LEU A 133 -13.34 -5.53 -3.82
CA LEU A 133 -12.56 -4.35 -3.44
C LEU A 133 -12.24 -3.43 -4.62
N ILE A 134 -12.69 -3.80 -5.81
CA ILE A 134 -12.35 -3.06 -7.03
C ILE A 134 -13.53 -2.21 -7.51
#